data_ce107b3a2ae8c01ae4bdef323d6d50c9
#
_entry.id   ce107b3a2ae8c01ae4bdef323d6d50c9
#
_cell.length_a   1.000
_cell.length_b   1.000
_cell.length_c   1.000
_cell.angle_alpha   90.00
_cell.angle_beta   90.00
_cell.angle_gamma   90.00
#
_symmetry.space_group_name_H-M   'P 1'
#
loop_
_entity.id
_entity.type
_entity.pdbx_description
1 polymer ?
#
loop_
_entity_poly.entity_id
_entity_poly.type
_entity_poly.pdbx_seq_one_letter_code
_entity_poly.pdbx_strand_id
1 'polypeptide(L)'
;YASVAYNGDVWNLLNSNKNAGEPQNIQVFYYRGDGNGYTNSMFWLRTGIGVKKFVHPDDMGKGDNNEELIKKKVEPAIRYAEVLLIYAEALNELNGQYDIPSWDGNKTHIIKRDINEMKKGIRPIRIRAGVPDYTQEEYDDPIEFRKKLKRERQIELMGEGHRYFDLRRWLDAPVEESTPIYGCNTLATKEMADVFHTSVAVPSLPTT
;
A
#
# COMPACT_ATOMS: atom_id res chain seq x y z
N TYR A 1 -1.06 -4.36 7.05
CA TYR A 1 -2.31 -5.15 7.19
C TYR A 1 -3.56 -4.41 6.68
N ALA A 2 -3.61 -3.09 6.72
CA ALA A 2 -4.79 -2.32 6.28
C ALA A 2 -4.95 -2.28 4.75
N SER A 3 -3.89 -2.46 3.99
CA SER A 3 -3.88 -2.28 2.53
C SER A 3 -3.98 -3.59 1.74
N VAL A 4 -3.54 -4.70 2.34
CA VAL A 4 -3.49 -6.02 1.67
C VAL A 4 -4.11 -7.09 2.54
N ALA A 5 -4.71 -8.09 1.88
CA ALA A 5 -5.16 -9.33 2.47
C ALA A 5 -4.16 -10.43 2.15
N TYR A 6 -3.74 -11.17 3.15
CA TYR A 6 -2.84 -12.31 3.04
C TYR A 6 -3.57 -13.60 3.39
N ASN A 7 -2.94 -14.72 3.12
CA ASN A 7 -3.53 -16.03 3.39
C ASN A 7 -3.81 -16.22 4.89
N GLY A 8 -5.06 -16.52 5.25
CA GLY A 8 -5.53 -16.61 6.64
C GLY A 8 -5.88 -15.27 7.29
N ASP A 9 -5.82 -14.16 6.56
CA ASP A 9 -6.24 -12.84 7.07
C ASP A 9 -7.75 -12.81 7.32
N VAL A 10 -8.15 -12.04 8.31
CA VAL A 10 -9.56 -11.80 8.60
C VAL A 10 -10.08 -10.68 7.71
N TRP A 11 -11.10 -10.99 6.95
CA TRP A 11 -11.80 -10.05 6.11
C TRP A 11 -13.13 -9.67 6.76
N ASN A 12 -13.20 -8.48 7.33
CA ASN A 12 -14.41 -7.97 7.98
C ASN A 12 -15.43 -7.49 6.94
N LEU A 13 -15.93 -8.41 6.13
CA LEU A 13 -17.06 -8.13 5.27
C LEU A 13 -18.32 -8.67 5.93
N LEU A 14 -19.42 -7.92 5.82
CA LEU A 14 -20.73 -8.44 6.16
C LEU A 14 -21.03 -9.60 5.23
N ASN A 15 -21.28 -10.77 5.82
CA ASN A 15 -21.69 -11.92 5.02
C ASN A 15 -23.17 -11.79 4.66
N SER A 16 -23.42 -11.76 3.38
CA SER A 16 -24.76 -11.66 2.83
C SER A 16 -25.65 -12.88 3.11
N ASN A 17 -25.09 -14.01 3.52
CA ASN A 17 -25.81 -15.28 3.37
C ASN A 17 -26.65 -15.73 4.55
N LYS A 18 -26.55 -15.20 5.75
CA LYS A 18 -27.38 -15.71 6.87
C LYS A 18 -27.76 -14.71 7.97
N ASN A 19 -27.02 -13.65 8.18
CA ASN A 19 -27.32 -12.66 9.23
C ASN A 19 -26.94 -11.28 8.71
N ALA A 20 -27.75 -10.72 7.82
CA ALA A 20 -27.56 -9.36 7.32
C ALA A 20 -27.45 -8.38 8.51
N GLY A 21 -26.30 -7.75 8.67
CA GLY A 21 -26.04 -6.79 9.73
C GLY A 21 -25.02 -7.21 10.78
N GLU A 22 -24.63 -8.48 10.85
CA GLU A 22 -23.60 -8.92 11.80
C GLU A 22 -22.22 -8.99 11.12
N PRO A 23 -21.18 -8.33 11.68
CA PRO A 23 -19.81 -8.46 11.18
C PRO A 23 -19.36 -9.91 11.32
N GLN A 24 -18.94 -10.52 10.23
CA GLN A 24 -18.37 -11.86 10.27
C GLN A 24 -16.88 -11.79 10.02
N ASN A 25 -16.11 -12.29 10.96
CA ASN A 25 -14.66 -12.47 10.82
C ASN A 25 -14.39 -13.66 9.89
N ILE A 26 -14.52 -13.46 8.59
CA ILE A 26 -14.24 -14.49 7.60
C ILE A 26 -12.76 -14.46 7.27
N GLN A 27 -12.07 -15.57 7.49
CA GLN A 27 -10.72 -15.74 7.01
C GLN A 27 -10.72 -16.01 5.51
N VAL A 28 -9.83 -15.34 4.79
CA VAL A 28 -9.59 -15.56 3.37
C VAL A 28 -8.38 -16.48 3.16
N PHE A 29 -8.55 -17.47 2.30
CA PHE A 29 -7.48 -18.39 1.94
C PHE A 29 -7.28 -18.37 0.42
N TYR A 30 -6.02 -18.37 0.02
CA TYR A 30 -5.59 -18.34 -1.37
C TYR A 30 -4.94 -19.64 -1.83
N TYR A 31 -5.14 -20.72 -1.08
CA TYR A 31 -4.70 -22.05 -1.48
C TYR A 31 -5.38 -22.51 -2.76
N ARG A 32 -4.69 -23.36 -3.53
CA ARG A 32 -5.29 -24.03 -4.68
C ARG A 32 -6.53 -24.84 -4.26
N GLY A 33 -7.63 -24.58 -4.95
CA GLY A 33 -8.91 -25.22 -4.65
C GLY A 33 -9.75 -24.54 -3.58
N ASP A 34 -9.23 -23.49 -2.93
CA ASP A 34 -10.03 -22.66 -2.02
C ASP A 34 -10.79 -21.56 -2.78
N GLY A 35 -11.81 -20.95 -2.15
CA GLY A 35 -12.72 -20.01 -2.79
C GLY A 35 -12.07 -18.78 -3.40
N ASN A 36 -10.92 -18.33 -2.86
CA ASN A 36 -10.14 -17.21 -3.38
C ASN A 36 -8.82 -17.65 -4.04
N GLY A 37 -8.54 -18.94 -4.07
CA GLY A 37 -7.32 -19.51 -4.64
C GLY A 37 -7.46 -19.90 -6.10
N TYR A 38 -6.44 -20.58 -6.59
CA TYR A 38 -6.43 -21.10 -7.95
C TYR A 38 -7.50 -22.18 -8.13
N THR A 39 -8.51 -21.90 -8.93
CA THR A 39 -9.54 -22.87 -9.33
C THR A 39 -9.49 -23.18 -10.84
N ASN A 40 -9.09 -22.20 -11.64
CA ASN A 40 -8.86 -22.35 -13.06
C ASN A 40 -7.83 -21.33 -13.57
N SER A 41 -7.37 -21.48 -14.80
CA SER A 41 -6.29 -20.64 -15.37
C SER A 41 -6.67 -19.18 -15.62
N MET A 42 -7.97 -18.85 -15.60
CA MET A 42 -8.43 -17.49 -15.89
C MET A 42 -8.69 -16.64 -14.64
N PHE A 43 -9.17 -17.25 -13.55
CA PHE A 43 -9.66 -16.54 -12.37
C PHE A 43 -8.92 -17.00 -11.11
N TRP A 44 -7.82 -16.32 -10.79
CA TRP A 44 -7.07 -16.55 -9.57
C TRP A 44 -6.14 -15.40 -9.27
N LEU A 45 -5.83 -15.23 -7.99
CA LEU A 45 -4.93 -14.22 -7.52
C LEU A 45 -3.48 -14.71 -7.60
N ARG A 46 -2.76 -14.31 -8.64
CA ARG A 46 -1.43 -14.85 -9.01
C ARG A 46 -0.35 -14.66 -7.93
N THR A 47 -0.48 -13.59 -7.13
CA THR A 47 0.48 -13.29 -6.06
C THR A 47 0.14 -13.97 -4.74
N GLY A 48 -1.07 -14.47 -4.57
CA GLY A 48 -1.59 -14.94 -3.27
C GLY A 48 -1.79 -13.83 -2.25
N ILE A 49 -1.82 -12.56 -2.70
CA ILE A 49 -2.00 -11.36 -1.86
C ILE A 49 -3.10 -10.51 -2.47
N GLY A 50 -4.18 -10.30 -1.74
CA GLY A 50 -5.33 -9.51 -2.17
C GLY A 50 -5.19 -8.02 -1.80
N VAL A 51 -5.96 -7.16 -2.45
CA VAL A 51 -6.00 -5.72 -2.16
C VAL A 51 -7.23 -5.42 -1.30
N LYS A 52 -7.02 -4.90 -0.09
CA LYS A 52 -8.09 -4.50 0.85
C LYS A 52 -8.36 -2.99 0.83
N LYS A 53 -7.40 -2.20 0.43
CA LYS A 53 -7.38 -0.74 0.63
C LYS A 53 -8.64 -0.01 0.14
N PHE A 54 -9.24 -0.50 -0.93
CA PHE A 54 -10.42 0.13 -1.55
C PHE A 54 -11.74 -0.58 -1.21
N VAL A 55 -11.70 -1.55 -0.32
CA VAL A 55 -12.89 -2.28 0.11
C VAL A 55 -13.42 -1.66 1.39
N HIS A 56 -14.71 -1.32 1.41
CA HIS A 56 -15.36 -0.86 2.63
C HIS A 56 -15.69 -2.07 3.52
N PRO A 57 -15.49 -2.01 4.84
CA PRO A 57 -15.79 -3.13 5.74
C PRO A 57 -17.26 -3.61 5.68
N ASP A 58 -18.17 -2.71 5.31
CA ASP A 58 -19.60 -3.00 5.18
C ASP A 58 -20.03 -3.37 3.75
N ASP A 59 -19.08 -3.53 2.82
CA ASP A 59 -19.43 -4.02 1.48
C ASP A 59 -19.89 -5.48 1.60
N MET A 60 -21.05 -5.77 1.06
CA MET A 60 -21.59 -7.12 1.00
C MET A 60 -21.57 -7.61 -0.44
N GLY A 61 -21.11 -8.83 -0.64
CA GLY A 61 -21.29 -9.55 -1.90
C GLY A 61 -22.74 -9.98 -2.12
N LYS A 62 -22.97 -10.72 -3.19
CA LYS A 62 -24.32 -11.24 -3.49
C LYS A 62 -24.82 -12.16 -2.40
N GLY A 63 -25.95 -11.79 -1.78
CA GLY A 63 -26.70 -12.65 -0.89
C GLY A 63 -27.62 -13.62 -1.63
N ASP A 64 -28.38 -14.37 -0.87
CA ASP A 64 -29.39 -15.31 -1.39
C ASP A 64 -30.41 -14.63 -2.33
N ASN A 65 -30.63 -13.33 -2.15
CA ASN A 65 -31.52 -12.49 -2.98
C ASN A 65 -30.79 -11.81 -4.16
N ASN A 66 -29.55 -12.15 -4.43
CA ASN A 66 -28.73 -11.53 -5.49
C ASN A 66 -28.48 -10.02 -5.30
N GLU A 67 -28.68 -9.50 -4.10
CA GLU A 67 -28.46 -8.10 -3.78
C GLU A 67 -26.98 -7.86 -3.45
N GLU A 68 -26.41 -6.84 -4.07
CA GLU A 68 -25.09 -6.32 -3.74
C GLU A 68 -25.27 -4.99 -2.99
N LEU A 69 -24.72 -4.90 -1.80
CA LEU A 69 -24.67 -3.65 -1.06
C LEU A 69 -23.23 -3.13 -1.06
N ILE A 70 -22.96 -2.18 -1.93
CA ILE A 70 -21.66 -1.52 -2.02
C ILE A 70 -21.80 -0.12 -1.44
N LYS A 71 -21.04 0.17 -0.40
CA LYS A 71 -21.00 1.50 0.21
C LYS A 71 -20.34 2.49 -0.73
N LYS A 72 -20.96 3.67 -0.87
CA LYS A 72 -20.35 4.77 -1.61
C LYS A 72 -19.04 5.18 -0.94
N LYS A 73 -17.95 5.14 -1.70
CA LYS A 73 -16.60 5.52 -1.27
C LYS A 73 -16.24 6.88 -1.83
N VAL A 74 -15.44 7.61 -1.08
CA VAL A 74 -14.82 8.85 -1.56
C VAL A 74 -13.46 8.49 -2.14
N GLU A 75 -13.27 8.83 -3.41
CA GLU A 75 -11.97 8.69 -4.08
C GLU A 75 -11.32 10.08 -4.18
N PRO A 76 -10.41 10.42 -3.26
CA PRO A 76 -9.75 11.71 -3.28
C PRO A 76 -8.75 11.78 -4.43
N ALA A 77 -8.75 12.87 -5.16
CA ALA A 77 -7.75 13.12 -6.21
C ALA A 77 -6.37 13.40 -5.60
N ILE A 78 -6.34 14.05 -4.44
CA ILE A 78 -5.13 14.34 -3.66
C ILE A 78 -5.45 14.06 -2.20
N ARG A 79 -4.59 13.29 -1.54
CA ARG A 79 -4.71 13.02 -0.11
C ARG A 79 -3.69 13.81 0.69
N TYR A 80 -4.06 14.21 1.90
CA TYR A 80 -3.15 14.93 2.80
C TYR A 80 -1.85 14.16 3.08
N ALA A 81 -1.90 12.83 3.14
CA ALA A 81 -0.71 12.00 3.28
C ALA A 81 0.29 12.18 2.12
N GLU A 82 -0.19 12.38 0.90
CA GLU A 82 0.66 12.67 -0.24
C GLU A 82 1.39 14.01 -0.06
N VAL A 83 0.66 15.06 0.35
CA VAL A 83 1.25 16.38 0.61
C VAL A 83 2.33 16.30 1.70
N LEU A 84 2.07 15.55 2.77
CA LEU A 84 3.01 15.34 3.86
C LEU A 84 4.29 14.62 3.39
N LEU A 85 4.14 13.59 2.55
CA LEU A 85 5.28 12.86 1.99
C LEU A 85 6.09 13.72 1.01
N ILE A 86 5.42 14.54 0.19
CA ILE A 86 6.09 15.51 -0.69
C ILE A 86 6.89 16.51 0.15
N TYR A 87 6.31 17.02 1.23
CA TYR A 87 6.99 17.96 2.12
C TYR A 87 8.25 17.37 2.73
N ALA A 88 8.15 16.16 3.31
CA ALA A 88 9.32 15.49 3.90
C ALA A 88 10.40 15.18 2.84
N GLU A 89 10.00 14.79 1.64
CA GLU A 89 10.93 14.53 0.54
C GLU A 89 11.64 15.81 0.10
N ALA A 90 10.89 16.88 -0.15
CA ALA A 90 11.46 18.15 -0.57
C ALA A 90 12.49 18.66 0.44
N LEU A 91 12.20 18.57 1.73
CA LEU A 91 13.15 18.97 2.77
C LEU A 91 14.42 18.09 2.79
N ASN A 92 14.27 16.78 2.57
CA ASN A 92 15.43 15.89 2.55
C ASN A 92 16.38 16.13 1.37
N GLU A 93 15.84 16.60 0.24
CA GLU A 93 16.62 16.87 -0.97
C GLU A 93 17.37 18.22 -0.94
N LEU A 94 17.14 19.06 0.07
CA LEU A 94 17.84 20.32 0.20
C LEU A 94 19.30 20.13 0.59
N ASN A 95 20.19 20.72 -0.19
CA ASN A 95 21.64 20.69 0.02
C ASN A 95 22.21 21.97 0.63
N GLY A 96 21.33 22.88 1.07
CA GLY A 96 21.70 24.17 1.66
C GLY A 96 20.52 24.87 2.29
N GLN A 97 20.72 26.14 2.60
CA GLN A 97 19.68 27.05 3.07
C GLN A 97 19.21 27.93 1.92
N TYR A 98 17.90 28.15 1.86
CA TYR A 98 17.27 28.95 0.82
C TYR A 98 16.30 29.95 1.45
N ASP A 99 16.35 31.17 0.98
CA ASP A 99 15.45 32.24 1.38
C ASP A 99 14.33 32.36 0.34
N ILE A 100 13.12 31.95 0.72
CA ILE A 100 11.96 31.92 -0.18
C ILE A 100 10.94 32.96 0.27
N PRO A 101 10.63 33.96 -0.58
CA PRO A 101 9.59 34.93 -0.25
C PRO A 101 8.21 34.25 -0.22
N SER A 102 7.35 34.71 0.70
CA SER A 102 5.93 34.34 0.66
C SER A 102 5.28 34.86 -0.63
N TRP A 103 4.15 34.24 -1.02
CA TRP A 103 3.43 34.58 -2.24
C TRP A 103 3.02 36.08 -2.31
N ASP A 104 2.79 36.71 -1.16
CA ASP A 104 2.43 38.13 -1.02
C ASP A 104 3.64 39.05 -0.84
N GLY A 105 4.87 38.50 -0.81
CA GLY A 105 6.12 39.24 -0.62
C GLY A 105 6.36 39.81 0.78
N ASN A 106 5.44 39.61 1.73
CA ASN A 106 5.50 40.23 3.05
C ASN A 106 6.42 39.50 4.04
N LYS A 107 6.82 38.28 3.73
CA LYS A 107 7.68 37.47 4.58
C LYS A 107 8.70 36.71 3.75
N THR A 108 9.83 36.41 4.35
CA THR A 108 10.82 35.47 3.80
C THR A 108 10.91 34.27 4.70
N HIS A 109 10.78 33.09 4.11
CA HIS A 109 10.91 31.82 4.80
C HIS A 109 12.29 31.26 4.55
N ILE A 110 13.01 30.97 5.63
CA ILE A 110 14.30 30.29 5.58
C ILE A 110 14.03 28.80 5.53
N ILE A 111 14.34 28.16 4.41
CA ILE A 111 14.11 26.76 4.18
C ILE A 111 15.45 26.03 4.09
N LYS A 112 15.60 25.00 4.89
CA LYS A 112 16.76 24.11 4.91
C LYS A 112 16.32 22.70 5.29
N ARG A 113 17.20 21.71 5.09
CA ARG A 113 16.97 20.39 5.64
C ARG A 113 16.87 20.50 7.17
N ASP A 114 15.71 20.19 7.71
CA ASP A 114 15.42 20.28 9.15
C ASP A 114 14.63 19.04 9.57
N ILE A 115 15.17 18.29 10.52
CA ILE A 115 14.60 17.04 10.98
C ILE A 115 13.24 17.25 11.67
N ASN A 116 13.08 18.31 12.44
CA ASN A 116 11.81 18.58 13.11
C ASN A 116 10.70 18.90 12.09
N GLU A 117 11.05 19.60 11.03
CA GLU A 117 10.13 19.85 9.91
C GLU A 117 9.85 18.56 9.12
N MET A 118 10.86 17.74 8.84
CA MET A 118 10.69 16.46 8.18
C MET A 118 9.79 15.49 8.98
N LYS A 119 9.92 15.50 10.31
CA LYS A 119 9.04 14.74 11.20
C LYS A 119 7.56 15.15 11.07
N LYS A 120 7.26 16.42 10.81
CA LYS A 120 5.87 16.86 10.56
C LYS A 120 5.27 16.20 9.31
N GLY A 121 6.09 15.87 8.32
CA GLY A 121 5.66 15.19 7.11
C GLY A 121 5.49 13.69 7.27
N ILE A 122 6.41 13.00 7.94
CA ILE A 122 6.43 11.53 7.93
C ILE A 122 5.79 10.88 9.17
N ARG A 123 6.05 11.44 10.36
CA ARG A 123 5.58 10.86 11.63
C ARG A 123 4.08 10.67 11.72
N PRO A 124 3.22 11.64 11.31
CA PRO A 124 1.76 11.46 11.37
C PRO A 124 1.26 10.26 10.56
N ILE A 125 1.88 9.98 9.43
CA ILE A 125 1.55 8.84 8.57
C ILE A 125 1.86 7.54 9.29
N ARG A 126 3.06 7.42 9.85
CA ARG A 126 3.53 6.22 10.55
C ARG A 126 2.72 5.94 11.80
N ILE A 127 2.47 6.94 12.62
CA ILE A 127 1.67 6.79 13.86
C ILE A 127 0.24 6.36 13.52
N ARG A 128 -0.38 6.98 12.50
CA ARG A 128 -1.70 6.55 12.03
C ARG A 128 -1.70 5.10 11.56
N ALA A 129 -0.63 4.64 10.93
CA ALA A 129 -0.46 3.27 10.47
C ALA A 129 -0.12 2.27 11.60
N GLY A 130 0.02 2.75 12.85
CA GLY A 130 0.35 1.92 14.00
C GLY A 130 1.82 1.47 14.05
N VAL A 131 2.71 2.17 13.35
CA VAL A 131 4.15 1.89 13.36
C VAL A 131 4.92 3.03 14.02
N PRO A 132 6.06 2.76 14.69
CA PRO A 132 6.84 3.79 15.34
C PRO A 132 7.44 4.77 14.33
N ASP A 133 7.77 5.99 14.80
CA ASP A 133 8.54 6.95 14.02
C ASP A 133 9.94 6.41 13.71
N TYR A 134 10.62 7.01 12.75
CA TYR A 134 12.01 6.72 12.48
C TYR A 134 12.90 7.21 13.62
N THR A 135 14.06 6.57 13.79
CA THR A 135 15.05 6.97 14.80
C THR A 135 15.77 8.25 14.38
N GLN A 136 16.48 8.87 15.32
CA GLN A 136 17.25 10.07 15.03
C GLN A 136 18.35 9.79 13.99
N GLU A 137 19.02 8.64 14.11
CA GLU A 137 20.07 8.21 13.19
C GLU A 137 19.53 8.03 11.76
N GLU A 138 18.32 7.50 11.62
CA GLU A 138 17.66 7.35 10.30
C GLU A 138 17.30 8.70 9.68
N TYR A 139 16.97 9.70 10.50
CA TYR A 139 16.75 11.08 10.02
C TYR A 139 18.05 11.82 9.72
N ASP A 140 19.12 11.56 10.46
CA ASP A 140 20.40 12.27 10.31
C ASP A 140 21.08 11.95 8.98
N ASP A 141 20.95 10.71 8.49
CA ASP A 141 21.48 10.29 7.20
C ASP A 141 20.50 10.57 6.05
N PRO A 142 20.77 11.57 5.18
CA PRO A 142 19.87 11.92 4.09
C PRO A 142 19.70 10.82 3.05
N ILE A 143 20.69 9.94 2.87
CA ILE A 143 20.63 8.84 1.91
C ILE A 143 19.74 7.73 2.45
N GLU A 144 19.95 7.36 3.71
CA GLU A 144 19.14 6.33 4.35
C GLU A 144 17.69 6.80 4.51
N PHE A 145 17.48 8.04 4.94
CA PHE A 145 16.14 8.61 5.03
C PHE A 145 15.42 8.64 3.68
N ARG A 146 16.13 8.96 2.59
CA ARG A 146 15.56 8.92 1.24
C ARG A 146 15.04 7.54 0.87
N LYS A 147 15.79 6.47 1.18
CA LYS A 147 15.32 5.08 0.96
C LYS A 147 14.06 4.77 1.77
N LYS A 148 14.05 5.15 3.05
CA LYS A 148 12.92 4.98 3.95
C LYS A 148 11.68 5.72 3.45
N LEU A 149 11.84 6.96 3.05
CA LEU A 149 10.76 7.79 2.51
C LEU A 149 10.19 7.23 1.21
N LYS A 150 11.03 6.79 0.28
CA LYS A 150 10.59 6.11 -0.96
C LYS A 150 9.73 4.88 -0.63
N ARG A 151 10.16 4.08 0.35
CA ARG A 151 9.41 2.91 0.81
C ARG A 151 8.09 3.30 1.48
N GLU A 152 8.10 4.30 2.36
CA GLU A 152 6.88 4.80 3.02
C GLU A 152 5.86 5.29 2.00
N ARG A 153 6.32 6.03 1.00
CA ARG A 153 5.50 6.53 -0.09
C ARG A 153 4.89 5.40 -0.91
N GLN A 154 5.67 4.36 -1.21
CA GLN A 154 5.19 3.16 -1.90
C GLN A 154 4.08 2.44 -1.13
N ILE A 155 4.24 2.31 0.20
CA ILE A 155 3.27 1.61 1.06
C ILE A 155 2.01 2.46 1.25
N GLU A 156 2.17 3.74 1.59
CA GLU A 156 1.08 4.64 1.88
C GLU A 156 0.18 4.91 0.66
N LEU A 157 0.79 5.08 -0.51
CA LEU A 157 0.10 5.41 -1.75
C LEU A 157 -0.10 4.20 -2.68
N MET A 158 -0.01 2.98 -2.12
CA MET A 158 -0.23 1.75 -2.87
C MET A 158 -1.61 1.76 -3.56
N GLY A 159 -1.64 1.45 -4.86
CA GLY A 159 -2.87 1.39 -5.65
C GLY A 159 -3.45 2.73 -6.07
N GLU A 160 -2.79 3.86 -5.76
CA GLU A 160 -3.25 5.22 -6.10
C GLU A 160 -2.57 5.81 -7.36
N GLY A 161 -1.86 4.98 -8.12
CA GLY A 161 -1.24 5.39 -9.39
C GLY A 161 0.11 6.11 -9.24
N HIS A 162 0.57 6.42 -8.04
CA HIS A 162 1.78 7.22 -7.81
C HIS A 162 3.08 6.50 -8.18
N ARG A 163 3.18 5.17 -7.94
CA ARG A 163 4.42 4.41 -8.09
C ARG A 163 5.06 4.56 -9.47
N TYR A 164 4.26 4.55 -10.53
CA TYR A 164 4.75 4.71 -11.90
C TYR A 164 5.53 6.02 -12.11
N PHE A 165 4.96 7.13 -11.62
CA PHE A 165 5.60 8.45 -11.72
C PHE A 165 6.78 8.60 -10.76
N ASP A 166 6.66 8.08 -9.55
CA ASP A 166 7.71 8.11 -8.54
C ASP A 166 8.99 7.41 -9.02
N LEU A 167 8.88 6.21 -9.58
CA LEU A 167 10.03 5.49 -10.12
C LEU A 167 10.74 6.26 -11.24
N ARG A 168 10.00 6.96 -12.07
CA ARG A 168 10.57 7.74 -13.18
C ARG A 168 11.23 9.01 -12.70
N ARG A 169 10.62 9.76 -11.81
CA ARG A 169 11.23 10.99 -11.28
C ARG A 169 12.44 10.71 -10.39
N TRP A 170 12.52 9.55 -9.75
CA TRP A 170 13.67 9.09 -8.99
C TRP A 170 14.75 8.40 -9.83
N LEU A 171 14.47 8.12 -11.09
CA LEU A 171 15.31 7.33 -12.00
C LEU A 171 15.54 5.88 -11.53
N ASP A 172 14.64 5.36 -10.72
CA ASP A 172 14.72 4.00 -10.17
C ASP A 172 14.07 2.94 -11.10
N ALA A 173 13.25 3.36 -12.08
CA ALA A 173 12.49 2.46 -12.94
C ALA A 173 13.34 1.38 -13.64
N PRO A 174 14.53 1.66 -14.20
CA PRO A 174 15.30 0.62 -14.87
C PRO A 174 15.71 -0.53 -13.93
N VAL A 175 15.94 -0.25 -12.66
CA VAL A 175 16.33 -1.27 -11.67
C VAL A 175 15.08 -1.99 -11.13
N GLU A 176 14.10 -1.24 -10.69
CA GLU A 176 12.91 -1.77 -10.03
C GLU A 176 12.02 -2.58 -11.00
N GLU A 177 11.85 -2.11 -12.24
CA GLU A 177 11.01 -2.76 -13.25
C GLU A 177 11.71 -3.95 -13.93
N SER A 178 13.03 -4.12 -13.78
CA SER A 178 13.77 -5.29 -14.25
C SER A 178 13.67 -6.47 -13.29
N THR A 179 13.21 -6.24 -12.07
CA THR A 179 13.12 -7.28 -11.05
C THR A 179 11.86 -8.13 -11.27
N PRO A 180 11.96 -9.46 -11.30
CA PRO A 180 10.78 -10.32 -11.39
C PRO A 180 9.80 -10.07 -10.25
N ILE A 181 8.50 -10.15 -10.54
CA ILE A 181 7.46 -10.07 -9.52
C ILE A 181 7.40 -11.42 -8.80
N TYR A 182 7.50 -11.38 -7.48
CA TYR A 182 7.38 -12.54 -6.61
C TYR A 182 6.06 -12.53 -5.84
N GLY A 183 5.55 -13.69 -5.57
CA GLY A 183 4.36 -13.92 -4.76
C GLY A 183 4.45 -15.22 -3.97
N CYS A 184 3.38 -15.60 -3.32
CA CYS A 184 3.25 -16.90 -2.68
C CYS A 184 3.11 -18.01 -3.73
N ASN A 185 3.41 -19.24 -3.35
CA ASN A 185 3.16 -20.42 -4.21
C ASN A 185 1.66 -20.76 -4.23
N THR A 186 0.91 -20.07 -5.07
CA THR A 186 -0.55 -20.19 -5.19
C THR A 186 -1.04 -21.51 -5.80
N LEU A 187 -0.12 -22.36 -6.23
CA LEU A 187 -0.43 -23.73 -6.66
C LEU A 187 -0.41 -24.74 -5.51
N ALA A 188 0.07 -24.34 -4.33
CA ALA A 188 0.03 -25.18 -3.14
C ALA A 188 -1.39 -25.31 -2.61
N THR A 189 -1.76 -26.53 -2.22
CA THR A 189 -3.04 -26.82 -1.56
C THR A 189 -2.97 -26.49 -0.05
N LYS A 190 -4.09 -26.58 0.64
CA LYS A 190 -4.16 -26.34 2.09
C LYS A 190 -3.29 -27.33 2.88
N GLU A 191 -3.17 -28.57 2.42
CA GLU A 191 -2.30 -29.59 3.01
C GLU A 191 -0.81 -29.26 2.85
N MET A 192 -0.49 -28.39 1.90
CA MET A 192 0.86 -27.90 1.60
C MET A 192 1.07 -26.48 2.14
N ALA A 193 0.48 -26.13 3.28
CA ALA A 193 0.46 -24.77 3.81
C ALA A 193 1.87 -24.18 3.99
N ASP A 194 2.84 -24.97 4.43
CA ASP A 194 4.24 -24.53 4.61
C ASP A 194 4.89 -24.13 3.28
N VAL A 195 4.51 -24.78 2.18
CA VAL A 195 5.03 -24.48 0.84
C VAL A 195 4.34 -23.25 0.24
N PHE A 196 3.10 -22.95 0.65
CA PHE A 196 2.36 -21.79 0.14
C PHE A 196 3.11 -20.48 0.38
N HIS A 197 3.75 -20.33 1.52
CA HIS A 197 4.47 -19.12 1.90
C HIS A 197 5.87 -19.01 1.26
N THR A 198 6.31 -19.98 0.49
CA THR A 198 7.56 -19.86 -0.26
C THR A 198 7.43 -18.83 -1.37
N SER A 199 8.43 -17.97 -1.49
CA SER A 199 8.47 -16.96 -2.55
C SER A 199 8.73 -17.62 -3.91
N VAL A 200 7.84 -17.42 -4.85
CA VAL A 200 7.97 -17.89 -6.23
C VAL A 200 7.80 -16.75 -7.21
N ALA A 201 8.46 -16.83 -8.35
CA ALA A 201 8.24 -15.86 -9.42
C ALA A 201 6.81 -16.01 -9.94
N VAL A 202 6.09 -14.88 -10.02
CA VAL A 202 4.71 -14.88 -10.55
C VAL A 202 4.80 -15.17 -12.05
N PRO A 203 4.06 -16.18 -12.55
CA PRO A 203 4.06 -16.48 -13.96
C PRO A 203 3.61 -15.27 -14.79
N SER A 204 4.34 -14.94 -15.84
CA SER A 204 3.89 -13.96 -16.81
C SER A 204 2.55 -14.40 -17.41
N LEU A 205 1.67 -13.43 -17.69
CA LEU A 205 0.49 -13.73 -18.49
C LEU A 205 0.96 -14.33 -19.83
N PRO A 206 0.28 -15.38 -20.35
CA PRO A 206 0.53 -15.80 -21.72
C PRO A 206 0.34 -14.57 -22.61
N THR A 207 1.37 -14.23 -23.36
CA THR A 207 1.23 -13.26 -24.46
C THR A 207 0.30 -13.88 -25.47
N THR A 208 -0.90 -13.32 -25.60
CA THR A 208 -1.86 -13.66 -26.65
C THR A 208 -1.32 -13.30 -28.00
#